data_18ade4184e31f48b521067db99387172
#
_entry.id   18ade4184e31f48b521067db99387172
#
_cell.length_a   1.000
_cell.length_b   1.000
_cell.length_c   1.000
_cell.angle_alpha   90.00
_cell.angle_beta   90.00
_cell.angle_gamma   90.00
#
_symmetry.space_group_name_H-M   'P 1'
#
loop_
_entity.id
_entity.type
_entity.pdbx_description
1 polymer ?
#
loop_
_entity_poly.entity_id
_entity_poly.type
_entity_poly.pdbx_seq_one_letter_code
_entity_poly.pdbx_strand_id
1 'polypeptide(L)'
;MDFPDAAAPSVAQFRFYEELNDFLAPALRKCEFPYAFTGTPSVKDAIEAIGVPHTEVDLVLVDGESVDFTRRLTGSERVAVYPVFERLDIAPVTRLRARPLRRTRFVLDVHLGKLARYLRLLGFDALYRTDYDDASIIRLSLDEQRIILTRDRGVLKHAAVTHGYWVRSTVPR
;
A
#
# COMPACT_ATOMS: atom_id res chain seq x y z
N MET A 1 20.34 37.62 12.09
CA MET A 1 19.37 36.52 12.15
C MET A 1 19.87 35.49 11.16
N ASP A 2 20.58 34.48 11.68
CA ASP A 2 20.97 33.33 10.87
C ASP A 2 19.72 32.47 10.59
N PHE A 3 19.32 32.37 9.34
CA PHE A 3 18.38 31.37 8.91
C PHE A 3 19.08 30.02 9.00
N PRO A 4 18.49 28.99 9.60
CA PRO A 4 19.09 27.66 9.59
C PRO A 4 19.27 27.22 8.13
N ASP A 5 20.53 26.91 7.80
CA ASP A 5 20.93 26.33 6.51
C ASP A 5 20.01 25.15 6.19
N ALA A 6 19.21 25.30 5.13
CA ALA A 6 18.32 24.22 4.71
C ALA A 6 19.20 23.05 4.27
N ALA A 7 19.27 22.02 5.09
CA ALA A 7 20.04 20.81 4.79
C ALA A 7 19.75 20.36 3.34
N ALA A 8 20.80 20.13 2.57
CA ALA A 8 20.66 19.63 1.20
C ALA A 8 19.80 18.36 1.18
N PRO A 9 18.89 18.21 0.20
CA PRO A 9 18.02 17.05 0.12
C PRO A 9 18.85 15.76 -0.06
N SER A 10 18.53 14.75 0.74
CA SER A 10 19.03 13.40 0.54
C SER A 10 18.27 12.73 -0.60
N VAL A 11 18.88 11.76 -1.28
CA VAL A 11 18.27 11.06 -2.41
C VAL A 11 18.41 9.56 -2.21
N ALA A 12 17.29 8.82 -2.34
CA ALA A 12 17.27 7.36 -2.46
C ALA A 12 16.77 6.94 -3.85
N GLN A 13 17.19 5.78 -4.33
CA GLN A 13 16.75 5.23 -5.61
C GLN A 13 15.60 4.27 -5.36
N PHE A 14 14.42 4.53 -5.97
CA PHE A 14 13.23 3.69 -5.83
C PHE A 14 12.92 2.94 -7.11
N ARG A 15 12.48 1.69 -6.95
CA ARG A 15 11.88 0.88 -8.02
C ARG A 15 10.67 0.14 -7.50
N PHE A 16 9.55 0.26 -8.22
CA PHE A 16 8.32 -0.45 -7.94
C PHE A 16 8.10 -1.56 -8.97
N TYR A 17 7.54 -2.67 -8.50
CA TYR A 17 7.33 -3.86 -9.32
C TYR A 17 5.86 -4.10 -9.61
N GLU A 18 5.60 -4.80 -10.71
CA GLU A 18 4.30 -5.27 -11.20
C GLU A 18 3.20 -4.18 -11.11
N GLU A 19 2.05 -4.50 -10.52
CA GLU A 19 0.88 -3.61 -10.44
C GLU A 19 1.12 -2.36 -9.59
N LEU A 20 2.15 -2.28 -8.76
CA LEU A 20 2.49 -1.04 -8.04
C LEU A 20 2.84 0.09 -9.01
N ASN A 21 3.27 -0.23 -10.22
CA ASN A 21 3.52 0.77 -11.27
C ASN A 21 2.26 1.53 -11.70
N ASP A 22 1.06 0.97 -11.48
CA ASP A 22 -0.20 1.64 -11.83
C ASP A 22 -0.45 2.91 -11.00
N PHE A 23 0.18 3.00 -9.84
CA PHE A 23 0.10 4.18 -8.97
C PHE A 23 1.04 5.32 -9.43
N LEU A 24 2.04 5.02 -10.25
CA LEU A 24 3.10 5.94 -10.63
C LEU A 24 2.75 6.74 -11.89
N ALA A 25 3.34 7.93 -11.99
CA ALA A 25 3.36 8.67 -13.26
C ALA A 25 4.04 7.83 -14.36
N PRO A 26 3.60 7.92 -15.62
CA PRO A 26 4.12 7.08 -16.71
C PRO A 26 5.63 7.07 -16.85
N ALA A 27 6.30 8.21 -16.61
CA ALA A 27 7.75 8.35 -16.70
C ALA A 27 8.53 7.59 -15.62
N LEU A 28 7.88 7.21 -14.50
CA LEU A 28 8.51 6.52 -13.38
C LEU A 28 8.22 5.01 -13.38
N ARG A 29 7.43 4.53 -14.33
CA ARG A 29 7.00 3.12 -14.37
C ARG A 29 8.11 2.21 -14.86
N LYS A 30 8.26 1.05 -14.21
CA LYS A 30 9.17 -0.04 -14.60
C LYS A 30 10.65 0.35 -14.67
N CYS A 31 11.03 1.50 -14.10
CA CYS A 31 12.41 1.96 -14.01
C CYS A 31 12.78 2.29 -12.56
N GLU A 32 14.07 2.40 -12.31
CA GLU A 32 14.62 2.99 -11.11
C GLU A 32 14.63 4.50 -11.27
N PHE A 33 14.26 5.24 -10.24
CA PHE A 33 14.20 6.71 -10.26
C PHE A 33 14.63 7.30 -8.92
N PRO A 34 15.23 8.50 -8.92
CA PRO A 34 15.62 9.19 -7.71
C PRO A 34 14.40 9.78 -6.99
N TYR A 35 14.37 9.65 -5.68
CA TYR A 35 13.43 10.31 -4.78
C TYR A 35 14.19 11.18 -3.78
N ALA A 36 13.99 12.49 -3.88
CA ALA A 36 14.61 13.46 -2.99
C ALA A 36 13.72 13.70 -1.75
N PHE A 37 14.35 13.79 -0.57
CA PHE A 37 13.65 14.03 0.69
C PHE A 37 14.53 14.84 1.65
N THR A 38 13.91 15.43 2.65
CA THR A 38 14.58 16.12 3.77
C THR A 38 14.37 15.33 5.06
N GLY A 39 15.35 15.42 5.96
CA GLY A 39 15.31 14.64 7.21
C GLY A 39 15.50 13.15 7.00
N THR A 40 14.85 12.34 7.82
CA THR A 40 14.95 10.87 7.80
C THR A 40 13.55 10.23 7.79
N PRO A 41 12.81 10.30 6.65
CA PRO A 41 11.49 9.69 6.56
C PRO A 41 11.56 8.18 6.73
N SER A 42 10.46 7.55 7.16
CA SER A 42 10.36 6.10 7.09
C SER A 42 10.18 5.64 5.62
N VAL A 43 10.52 4.40 5.35
CA VAL A 43 10.25 3.78 4.05
C VAL A 43 8.76 3.85 3.72
N LYS A 44 7.87 3.69 4.72
CA LYS A 44 6.42 3.85 4.55
C LYS A 44 6.07 5.25 4.06
N ASP A 45 6.57 6.28 4.75
CA ASP A 45 6.26 7.68 4.42
C ASP A 45 6.72 8.02 2.99
N ALA A 46 7.90 7.54 2.58
CA ALA A 46 8.43 7.74 1.24
C ALA A 46 7.58 7.04 0.18
N ILE A 47 7.20 5.78 0.38
CA ILE A 47 6.33 5.00 -0.52
C ILE A 47 4.98 5.72 -0.71
N GLU A 48 4.36 6.18 0.38
CA GLU A 48 3.09 6.89 0.33
C GLU A 48 3.18 8.27 -0.31
N ALA A 49 4.28 8.99 -0.07
CA ALA A 49 4.55 10.28 -0.72
C ALA A 49 4.74 10.13 -2.25
N ILE A 50 5.37 9.05 -2.71
CA ILE A 50 5.48 8.71 -4.14
C ILE A 50 4.09 8.41 -4.75
N GLY A 51 3.12 7.95 -3.95
CA GLY A 51 1.74 7.74 -4.38
C GLY A 51 1.21 6.32 -4.17
N VAL A 52 2.03 5.38 -3.72
CA VAL A 52 1.66 3.98 -3.53
C VAL A 52 1.13 3.76 -2.11
N PRO A 53 -0.08 3.20 -1.93
CA PRO A 53 -0.59 2.84 -0.62
C PRO A 53 0.24 1.70 -0.01
N HIS A 54 0.64 1.82 1.24
CA HIS A 54 1.40 0.76 1.93
C HIS A 54 0.64 -0.56 2.04
N THR A 55 -0.70 -0.53 1.98
CA THR A 55 -1.57 -1.71 2.02
C THR A 55 -1.44 -2.62 0.79
N GLU A 56 -0.93 -2.09 -0.33
CA GLU A 56 -0.66 -2.83 -1.57
C GLU A 56 0.76 -3.43 -1.61
N VAL A 57 1.59 -3.11 -0.61
CA VAL A 57 2.99 -3.53 -0.55
C VAL A 57 3.13 -4.73 0.37
N ASP A 58 3.82 -5.77 -0.08
CA ASP A 58 4.02 -7.01 0.67
C ASP A 58 5.49 -7.30 1.02
N LEU A 59 6.41 -6.71 0.27
CA LEU A 59 7.84 -6.79 0.56
C LEU A 59 8.56 -5.49 0.18
N VAL A 60 9.45 -5.03 1.05
CA VAL A 60 10.38 -3.94 0.76
C VAL A 60 11.80 -4.42 1.02
N LEU A 61 12.66 -4.20 0.04
CA LEU A 61 14.10 -4.41 0.18
C LEU A 61 14.81 -3.05 0.16
N VAL A 62 15.68 -2.82 1.13
CA VAL A 62 16.62 -1.68 1.15
C VAL A 62 18.01 -2.26 1.04
N ASP A 63 18.73 -1.88 -0.02
CA ASP A 63 20.07 -2.40 -0.36
C ASP A 63 20.14 -3.94 -0.40
N GLY A 64 19.02 -4.58 -0.81
CA GLY A 64 18.86 -6.02 -0.90
C GLY A 64 18.40 -6.71 0.38
N GLU A 65 18.29 -6.01 1.50
CA GLU A 65 17.82 -6.57 2.77
C GLU A 65 16.33 -6.27 2.98
N SER A 66 15.57 -7.29 3.41
CA SER A 66 14.16 -7.12 3.78
C SER A 66 14.02 -6.28 5.05
N VAL A 67 13.18 -5.26 4.97
CA VAL A 67 12.94 -4.31 6.06
C VAL A 67 11.45 -4.19 6.37
N ASP A 68 11.14 -3.63 7.54
CA ASP A 68 9.79 -3.22 7.89
C ASP A 68 9.52 -1.76 7.48
N PHE A 69 8.28 -1.32 7.62
CA PHE A 69 7.85 0.03 7.27
C PHE A 69 8.47 1.15 8.13
N THR A 70 9.04 0.82 9.28
CA THR A 70 9.64 1.80 10.21
C THR A 70 11.08 2.15 9.85
N ARG A 71 11.69 1.39 8.93
CA ARG A 71 13.06 1.63 8.45
C ARG A 71 13.20 3.08 7.98
N ARG A 72 14.19 3.80 8.54
CA ARG A 72 14.50 5.18 8.19
C ARG A 72 15.43 5.23 6.98
N LEU A 73 15.16 6.19 6.07
CA LEU A 73 16.03 6.50 4.96
C LEU A 73 16.97 7.63 5.36
N THR A 74 18.22 7.51 4.96
CA THR A 74 19.30 8.47 5.25
C THR A 74 19.90 9.09 4.00
N GLY A 75 19.66 8.48 2.83
CA GLY A 75 20.15 8.86 1.50
C GLY A 75 21.09 7.80 0.93
N SER A 76 21.12 7.71 -0.40
CA SER A 76 21.93 6.77 -1.19
C SER A 76 21.44 5.33 -1.19
N GLU A 77 20.36 4.98 -0.48
CA GLU A 77 19.79 3.63 -0.47
C GLU A 77 19.11 3.30 -1.81
N ARG A 78 19.10 2.01 -2.14
CA ARG A 78 18.29 1.44 -3.21
C ARG A 78 17.08 0.72 -2.60
N VAL A 79 15.90 1.22 -2.90
CA VAL A 79 14.64 0.71 -2.35
C VAL A 79 13.83 0.00 -3.43
N ALA A 80 13.63 -1.30 -3.28
CA ALA A 80 12.82 -2.13 -4.16
C ALA A 80 11.51 -2.50 -3.46
N VAL A 81 10.38 -2.17 -4.09
CA VAL A 81 9.03 -2.30 -3.51
C VAL A 81 8.20 -3.27 -4.33
N TYR A 82 7.69 -4.31 -3.69
CA TYR A 82 6.97 -5.40 -4.32
C TYR A 82 5.53 -5.50 -3.83
N PRO A 83 4.58 -5.83 -4.74
CA PRO A 83 3.19 -6.09 -4.37
C PRO A 83 3.03 -7.46 -3.73
N VAL A 84 1.78 -7.83 -3.44
CA VAL A 84 1.42 -9.17 -2.94
C VAL A 84 1.87 -10.26 -3.93
N PHE A 85 2.53 -11.28 -3.42
CA PHE A 85 2.95 -12.45 -4.20
C PHE A 85 1.87 -13.53 -4.16
N GLU A 86 1.12 -13.72 -5.24
CA GLU A 86 0.02 -14.69 -5.30
C GLU A 86 0.49 -16.16 -5.35
N ARG A 87 1.70 -16.41 -5.86
CA ARG A 87 2.23 -17.77 -6.13
C ARG A 87 3.46 -18.15 -5.33
N LEU A 88 4.03 -17.21 -4.58
CA LEU A 88 5.24 -17.44 -3.81
C LEU A 88 4.97 -17.17 -2.34
N ASP A 89 5.25 -18.14 -1.48
CA ASP A 89 5.24 -17.91 -0.03
C ASP A 89 6.46 -17.10 0.37
N ILE A 90 6.24 -15.82 0.63
CA ILE A 90 7.28 -14.89 1.09
C ILE A 90 7.26 -14.69 2.61
N ALA A 91 6.41 -15.42 3.34
CA ALA A 91 6.32 -15.31 4.80
C ALA A 91 7.69 -15.42 5.52
N PRO A 92 8.64 -16.25 5.06
CA PRO A 92 9.97 -16.31 5.66
C PRO A 92 10.84 -15.06 5.44
N VAL A 93 10.55 -14.25 4.43
CA VAL A 93 11.38 -13.09 4.04
C VAL A 93 10.72 -11.74 4.28
N THR A 94 9.38 -11.65 4.27
CA THR A 94 8.70 -10.37 4.53
C THR A 94 8.75 -9.99 6.00
N ARG A 95 9.00 -8.71 6.26
CA ARG A 95 8.98 -8.13 7.62
C ARG A 95 7.85 -7.12 7.81
N LEU A 96 7.01 -6.91 6.78
CA LEU A 96 5.99 -5.87 6.79
C LEU A 96 4.75 -6.22 7.62
N ARG A 97 4.43 -7.52 7.75
CA ARG A 97 3.21 -7.99 8.44
C ARG A 97 3.51 -9.11 9.41
N ALA A 98 3.05 -8.95 10.65
CA ALA A 98 3.25 -9.95 11.69
C ALA A 98 2.41 -11.22 11.52
N ARG A 99 1.31 -11.17 10.78
CA ARG A 99 0.40 -12.32 10.55
C ARG A 99 -0.29 -12.24 9.19
N PRO A 100 -0.29 -13.32 8.39
CA PRO A 100 -1.14 -13.42 7.21
C PRO A 100 -2.62 -13.50 7.62
N LEU A 101 -3.51 -13.01 6.76
CA LEU A 101 -4.95 -13.17 6.95
C LEU A 101 -5.32 -14.66 6.85
N ARG A 102 -5.89 -15.22 7.91
CA ARG A 102 -6.32 -16.64 7.93
C ARG A 102 -7.61 -16.90 7.14
N ARG A 103 -8.42 -15.87 6.89
CA ARG A 103 -9.67 -15.96 6.13
C ARG A 103 -9.81 -14.74 5.25
N THR A 104 -10.09 -14.95 3.98
CA THR A 104 -10.35 -13.88 3.02
C THR A 104 -11.76 -13.34 3.23
N ARG A 105 -11.86 -12.18 3.89
CA ARG A 105 -13.11 -11.44 4.12
C ARG A 105 -12.94 -10.03 3.59
N PHE A 106 -13.98 -9.46 3.03
CA PHE A 106 -13.94 -8.14 2.43
C PHE A 106 -14.89 -7.17 3.12
N VAL A 107 -14.52 -5.89 3.13
CA VAL A 107 -15.43 -4.76 3.30
C VAL A 107 -15.26 -3.84 2.09
N LEU A 108 -16.38 -3.43 1.49
CA LEU A 108 -16.37 -2.70 0.23
C LEU A 108 -16.92 -1.28 0.42
N ASP A 109 -16.25 -0.35 -0.25
CA ASP A 109 -16.69 1.02 -0.44
C ASP A 109 -18.04 1.09 -1.16
N VAL A 110 -18.80 2.16 -0.86
CA VAL A 110 -20.19 2.41 -1.34
C VAL A 110 -20.32 2.36 -2.87
N HIS A 111 -19.25 2.67 -3.61
CA HIS A 111 -19.23 2.61 -5.08
C HIS A 111 -19.04 1.21 -5.68
N LEU A 112 -18.86 0.19 -4.85
CA LEU A 112 -18.51 -1.16 -5.27
C LEU A 112 -19.64 -2.20 -5.09
N GLY A 113 -20.90 -1.76 -5.05
CA GLY A 113 -22.06 -2.64 -4.79
C GLY A 113 -22.19 -3.81 -5.78
N LYS A 114 -21.88 -3.58 -7.07
CA LYS A 114 -21.88 -4.65 -8.07
C LYS A 114 -20.79 -5.70 -7.81
N LEU A 115 -19.60 -5.24 -7.42
CA LEU A 115 -18.51 -6.14 -7.03
C LEU A 115 -18.86 -6.93 -5.77
N ALA A 116 -19.45 -6.29 -4.76
CA ALA A 116 -19.92 -6.98 -3.55
C ALA A 116 -20.88 -8.12 -3.86
N ARG A 117 -21.83 -7.88 -4.79
CA ARG A 117 -22.75 -8.92 -5.25
C ARG A 117 -22.02 -10.10 -5.90
N TYR A 118 -21.04 -9.84 -6.78
CA TYR A 118 -20.27 -10.90 -7.42
C TYR A 118 -19.42 -11.70 -6.42
N LEU A 119 -18.75 -11.04 -5.49
CA LEU A 119 -17.98 -11.71 -4.45
C LEU A 119 -18.86 -12.65 -3.61
N ARG A 120 -20.05 -12.20 -3.23
CA ARG A 120 -21.02 -13.04 -2.49
C ARG A 120 -21.51 -14.24 -3.32
N LEU A 121 -21.75 -14.07 -4.61
CA LEU A 121 -22.11 -15.16 -5.52
C LEU A 121 -20.98 -16.20 -5.65
N LEU A 122 -19.73 -15.78 -5.54
CA LEU A 122 -18.55 -16.64 -5.52
C LEU A 122 -18.27 -17.26 -4.14
N GLY A 123 -19.10 -16.98 -3.13
CA GLY A 123 -18.99 -17.56 -1.79
C GLY A 123 -18.08 -16.79 -0.82
N PHE A 124 -17.61 -15.59 -1.20
CA PHE A 124 -16.81 -14.77 -0.29
C PHE A 124 -17.67 -14.02 0.73
N ASP A 125 -17.14 -13.89 1.95
CA ASP A 125 -17.70 -13.01 2.97
C ASP A 125 -17.37 -11.55 2.61
N ALA A 126 -18.35 -10.83 2.08
CA ALA A 126 -18.21 -9.46 1.61
C ALA A 126 -19.26 -8.54 2.26
N LEU A 127 -18.82 -7.67 3.17
CA LEU A 127 -19.65 -6.63 3.77
C LEU A 127 -19.77 -5.44 2.82
N TYR A 128 -20.99 -5.00 2.62
CA TYR A 128 -21.31 -3.83 1.80
C TYR A 128 -22.61 -3.21 2.26
N ARG A 129 -22.59 -1.90 2.43
CA ARG A 129 -23.78 -1.04 2.63
C ARG A 129 -23.59 0.28 1.88
N THR A 130 -24.68 0.94 1.54
CA THR A 130 -24.68 2.22 0.82
C THR A 130 -24.44 3.43 1.73
N ASP A 131 -24.48 3.24 3.04
CA ASP A 131 -24.33 4.26 4.08
C ASP A 131 -23.01 4.15 4.86
N TYR A 132 -22.06 3.31 4.43
CA TYR A 132 -20.73 3.27 5.03
C TYR A 132 -19.92 4.52 4.64
N ASP A 133 -19.42 5.21 5.65
CA ASP A 133 -18.36 6.20 5.51
C ASP A 133 -16.97 5.56 5.66
N ASP A 134 -15.93 6.30 5.34
CA ASP A 134 -14.53 5.81 5.40
C ASP A 134 -14.16 5.34 6.81
N ALA A 135 -14.60 6.05 7.84
CA ALA A 135 -14.33 5.70 9.23
C ALA A 135 -14.96 4.35 9.60
N SER A 136 -16.17 4.09 9.12
CA SER A 136 -16.87 2.82 9.34
C SER A 136 -16.18 1.66 8.61
N ILE A 137 -15.73 1.89 7.37
CA ILE A 137 -14.98 0.89 6.58
C ILE A 137 -13.66 0.54 7.27
N ILE A 138 -12.91 1.55 7.72
CA ILE A 138 -11.64 1.35 8.43
C ILE A 138 -11.87 0.57 9.73
N ARG A 139 -12.86 0.97 10.54
CA ARG A 139 -13.19 0.29 11.79
C ARG A 139 -13.55 -1.18 11.56
N LEU A 140 -14.45 -1.47 10.61
CA LEU A 140 -14.84 -2.85 10.26
C LEU A 140 -13.66 -3.68 9.77
N SER A 141 -12.74 -3.07 9.01
CA SER A 141 -11.52 -3.73 8.57
C SER A 141 -10.65 -4.17 9.74
N LEU A 142 -10.49 -3.31 10.75
CA LEU A 142 -9.67 -3.58 11.93
C LEU A 142 -10.33 -4.62 12.86
N ASP A 143 -11.60 -4.39 13.20
CA ASP A 143 -12.32 -5.21 14.19
C ASP A 143 -12.55 -6.64 13.70
N GLU A 144 -12.84 -6.80 12.41
CA GLU A 144 -13.18 -8.09 11.81
C GLU A 144 -12.08 -8.67 10.92
N GLN A 145 -10.92 -8.01 10.84
CA GLN A 145 -9.80 -8.40 9.98
C GLN A 145 -10.22 -8.59 8.51
N ARG A 146 -10.86 -7.57 7.93
CA ARG A 146 -11.33 -7.56 6.55
C ARG A 146 -10.41 -6.79 5.64
N ILE A 147 -10.25 -7.26 4.41
CA ILE A 147 -9.56 -6.54 3.33
C ILE A 147 -10.49 -5.43 2.83
N ILE A 148 -10.01 -4.19 2.82
CA ILE A 148 -10.74 -3.07 2.23
C ILE A 148 -10.63 -3.14 0.71
N LEU A 149 -11.76 -3.12 0.01
CA LEU A 149 -11.81 -2.90 -1.43
C LEU A 149 -12.40 -1.52 -1.69
N THR A 150 -11.62 -0.63 -2.29
CA THR A 150 -12.05 0.75 -2.55
C THR A 150 -11.44 1.31 -3.84
N ARG A 151 -12.03 2.38 -4.36
CA ARG A 151 -11.44 3.23 -5.41
C ARG A 151 -10.78 4.48 -4.85
N ASP A 152 -10.89 4.72 -3.55
CA ASP A 152 -10.23 5.83 -2.87
C ASP A 152 -8.88 5.38 -2.28
N ARG A 153 -7.80 5.96 -2.82
CA ARG A 153 -6.45 5.71 -2.31
C ARG A 153 -6.20 6.32 -0.94
N GLY A 154 -6.97 7.36 -0.57
CA GLY A 154 -6.87 8.01 0.73
C GLY A 154 -7.20 7.05 1.86
N VAL A 155 -8.27 6.27 1.73
CA VAL A 155 -8.66 5.22 2.68
C VAL A 155 -7.53 4.20 2.88
N LEU A 156 -6.88 3.78 1.79
CA LEU A 156 -5.81 2.77 1.84
C LEU A 156 -4.50 3.29 2.45
N LYS A 157 -4.29 4.61 2.47
CA LYS A 157 -3.13 5.25 3.12
C LYS A 157 -3.34 5.55 4.60
N HIS A 158 -4.53 5.33 5.12
CA HIS A 158 -4.79 5.56 6.53
C HIS A 158 -3.89 4.65 7.40
N ALA A 159 -3.21 5.24 8.39
CA ALA A 159 -2.16 4.56 9.16
C ALA A 159 -2.59 3.26 9.86
N ALA A 160 -3.87 3.17 10.24
CA ALA A 160 -4.41 1.98 10.91
C ALA A 160 -4.76 0.85 9.95
N VAL A 161 -4.94 1.11 8.65
CA VAL A 161 -5.32 0.10 7.66
C VAL A 161 -4.12 -0.77 7.36
N THR A 162 -4.28 -2.09 7.51
CA THR A 162 -3.21 -3.07 7.29
C THR A 162 -3.38 -3.86 5.98
N HIS A 163 -4.62 -4.02 5.51
CA HIS A 163 -4.93 -4.80 4.32
C HIS A 163 -5.99 -4.09 3.48
N GLY A 164 -5.67 -3.82 2.25
CA GLY A 164 -6.59 -3.17 1.32
C GLY A 164 -6.13 -3.30 -0.11
N TYR A 165 -7.05 -3.14 -1.04
CA TYR A 165 -6.80 -3.23 -2.47
C TYR A 165 -7.53 -2.11 -3.21
N TRP A 166 -6.81 -1.42 -4.08
CA TRP A 166 -7.35 -0.40 -4.95
C TRP A 166 -8.00 -1.03 -6.18
N VAL A 167 -9.32 -0.93 -6.30
CA VAL A 167 -10.09 -1.47 -7.42
C VAL A 167 -9.92 -0.57 -8.64
N ARG A 168 -9.01 -0.93 -9.54
CA ARG A 168 -8.59 -0.14 -10.72
C ARG A 168 -9.64 -0.12 -11.83
N SER A 169 -10.34 -1.25 -12.02
CA SER A 169 -11.30 -1.38 -13.12
C SER A 169 -12.59 -0.60 -12.87
N THR A 170 -13.00 0.21 -13.83
CA THR A 170 -14.30 0.89 -13.84
C THR A 170 -15.38 0.09 -14.55
N VAL A 171 -15.01 -0.91 -15.34
CA VAL A 171 -15.91 -1.76 -16.10
C VAL A 171 -15.86 -3.18 -15.51
N PRO A 172 -16.97 -3.71 -14.97
CA PRO A 172 -17.06 -5.13 -14.65
C PRO A 172 -17.07 -5.91 -15.98
N ARG A 173 -16.07 -6.71 -16.18
CA ARG A 173 -16.09 -7.70 -17.28
C ARG A 173 -17.06 -8.83 -16.96
#